data_785fc5ec290fdc6ad738f80156aa6cea
#
_entry.id   785fc5ec290fdc6ad738f80156aa6cea
#
_cell.length_a   1.000
_cell.length_b   1.000
_cell.length_c   1.000
_cell.angle_alpha   90.00
_cell.angle_beta   90.00
_cell.angle_gamma   90.00
#
_symmetry.space_group_name_H-M   'P 1'
#
loop_
_entity.id
_entity.type
_entity.pdbx_description
1 polymer ?
#
loop_
_entity_poly.entity_id
_entity_poly.type
_entity_poly.pdbx_seq_one_letter_code
_entity_poly.pdbx_strand_id
1 'polypeptide(L)'
;MIAGYFQLICTQSVETSKTAFIAPTNTEYILECWGGGSNVAVSSAGFNYPGVNGGYSKGKMVMSNNQTIYIVVGGGGASNNGLLGGNGGYNGGGNGGKGKALAGGAGGGGATHIANKSCLLKDLNANDFTKQLIIVAGGAGGSAINGRSNGYGGGKNGGSTASAGWPFDSGTIPLAGASQTEGYSFGQGQNAGVKTSGNAGVEGNGGGGGGLFGGYAYLGDGDGSCCAGSGGSGYVGNINIKDGITKQNVESPSGNYNGYASVSWILKE
;
A
#
# COMPACT_ATOMS: atom_id res chain seq x y z
N MET A 1 31.08 -16.89 16.62
CA MET A 1 30.16 -16.71 15.49
C MET A 1 29.87 -15.23 15.34
N ILE A 2 30.39 -14.59 14.32
CA ILE A 2 30.02 -13.22 13.97
C ILE A 2 28.82 -13.35 13.04
N ALA A 3 27.61 -13.11 13.60
CA ALA A 3 26.42 -12.95 12.77
C ALA A 3 26.60 -11.65 11.98
N GLY A 4 27.03 -11.76 10.75
CA GLY A 4 27.03 -10.62 9.83
C GLY A 4 25.61 -10.36 9.38
N TYR A 5 24.95 -9.32 9.90
CA TYR A 5 23.71 -8.83 9.35
C TYR A 5 24.06 -7.86 8.24
N PHE A 6 23.79 -8.23 7.00
CA PHE A 6 23.75 -7.26 5.92
C PHE A 6 22.30 -6.85 5.76
N GLN A 7 22.00 -5.64 6.15
CA GLN A 7 20.69 -5.04 5.98
C GLN A 7 20.76 -4.12 4.77
N LEU A 8 20.10 -4.49 3.68
CA LEU A 8 19.91 -3.61 2.56
C LEU A 8 18.76 -2.67 2.92
N ILE A 9 19.10 -1.50 3.43
CA ILE A 9 18.14 -0.45 3.73
C ILE A 9 17.88 0.31 2.45
N CYS A 10 16.74 0.03 1.82
CA CYS A 10 16.22 0.87 0.73
C CYS A 10 15.35 1.95 1.34
N THR A 11 15.94 2.99 1.88
CA THR A 11 15.22 4.23 2.16
C THR A 11 15.09 4.99 0.86
N GLN A 12 13.87 5.27 0.41
CA GLN A 12 13.72 5.94 -0.87
C GLN A 12 12.81 7.15 -0.81
N SER A 13 13.33 8.21 -1.41
CA SER A 13 12.56 9.29 -1.98
C SER A 13 11.70 8.78 -3.15
N VAL A 14 10.55 9.38 -3.35
CA VAL A 14 9.37 8.99 -4.13
C VAL A 14 9.59 8.55 -5.60
N GLU A 15 10.77 8.64 -6.18
CA GLU A 15 10.88 8.60 -7.65
C GLU A 15 11.62 7.43 -8.31
N THR A 16 12.39 6.63 -7.60
CA THR A 16 13.16 5.57 -8.30
C THR A 16 13.59 4.46 -7.36
N SER A 17 12.76 3.45 -7.14
CA SER A 17 13.18 2.41 -6.22
C SER A 17 13.07 1.00 -6.74
N LYS A 18 13.78 0.74 -7.78
CA LYS A 18 14.08 -0.63 -8.17
C LYS A 18 15.52 -0.92 -7.82
N THR A 19 15.74 -1.77 -6.84
CA THR A 19 17.08 -2.18 -6.40
C THR A 19 17.27 -3.67 -6.68
N ALA A 20 18.37 -4.03 -7.31
CA ALA A 20 18.79 -5.42 -7.42
C ALA A 20 19.55 -5.82 -6.17
N PHE A 21 19.20 -6.97 -5.60
CA PHE A 21 19.98 -7.66 -4.59
C PHE A 21 20.59 -8.91 -5.21
N ILE A 22 21.89 -9.05 -5.10
CA ILE A 22 22.65 -10.23 -5.58
C ILE A 22 23.10 -11.02 -4.36
N ALA A 23 22.67 -12.27 -4.26
CA ALA A 23 23.00 -13.14 -3.14
C ALA A 23 24.52 -13.41 -3.09
N PRO A 24 25.22 -13.04 -1.99
CA PRO A 24 26.67 -13.22 -1.89
C PRO A 24 27.11 -14.66 -1.57
N THR A 25 26.19 -15.54 -1.21
CA THR A 25 26.51 -16.94 -0.82
C THR A 25 25.30 -17.84 -0.94
N ASN A 26 25.54 -19.16 -0.97
CA ASN A 26 24.48 -20.18 -0.90
C ASN A 26 23.97 -20.29 0.55
N THR A 27 22.84 -19.71 0.87
CA THR A 27 22.26 -19.78 2.22
C THR A 27 20.75 -19.48 2.21
N GLU A 28 20.14 -19.54 3.37
CA GLU A 28 18.77 -19.08 3.60
C GLU A 28 18.79 -17.57 3.91
N TYR A 29 17.94 -16.83 3.21
CA TYR A 29 17.73 -15.40 3.36
C TYR A 29 16.38 -15.14 3.98
N ILE A 30 16.32 -14.16 4.87
CA ILE A 30 15.08 -13.61 5.42
C ILE A 30 14.73 -12.38 4.59
N LEU A 31 13.55 -12.39 3.99
CA LEU A 31 13.01 -11.30 3.17
C LEU A 31 11.88 -10.63 3.93
N GLU A 32 11.93 -9.32 4.06
CA GLU A 32 10.92 -8.54 4.78
C GLU A 32 10.52 -7.32 3.95
N CYS A 33 9.21 -7.05 3.88
CA CYS A 33 8.63 -5.92 3.17
C CYS A 33 7.61 -5.20 4.06
N TRP A 34 7.59 -3.87 4.01
CA TRP A 34 6.55 -3.01 4.55
C TRP A 34 5.96 -2.17 3.43
N GLY A 35 4.66 -2.22 3.26
CA GLY A 35 3.95 -1.40 2.28
C GLY A 35 3.89 0.07 2.68
N GLY A 36 3.67 0.94 1.72
CA GLY A 36 3.48 2.36 1.99
C GLY A 36 2.19 2.62 2.77
N GLY A 37 2.23 3.54 3.71
CA GLY A 37 1.06 4.07 4.40
C GLY A 37 0.38 5.17 3.58
N SER A 38 -0.72 5.69 4.07
CA SER A 38 -1.30 6.94 3.59
C SER A 38 -0.93 8.08 4.54
N ASN A 39 -0.78 9.28 4.01
CA ASN A 39 -0.62 10.48 4.81
C ASN A 39 -1.96 10.99 5.36
N VAL A 40 -1.89 12.04 6.17
CA VAL A 40 -3.06 12.72 6.73
C VAL A 40 -3.89 13.39 5.64
N ALA A 41 -5.21 13.43 5.80
CA ALA A 41 -6.07 14.37 5.08
C ALA A 41 -6.28 15.61 5.94
N VAL A 42 -6.10 16.79 5.35
CA VAL A 42 -6.16 18.09 6.06
C VAL A 42 -7.33 18.91 5.53
N SER A 43 -8.23 19.37 6.41
CA SER A 43 -9.32 20.26 6.04
C SER A 43 -8.88 21.72 5.99
N SER A 44 -9.62 22.55 5.26
CA SER A 44 -9.45 24.01 5.25
C SER A 44 -9.69 24.64 6.62
N ALA A 45 -10.41 23.95 7.51
CA ALA A 45 -10.63 24.36 8.90
C ALA A 45 -9.50 23.87 9.86
N GLY A 46 -8.43 23.26 9.33
CA GLY A 46 -7.27 22.83 10.12
C GLY A 46 -7.44 21.50 10.85
N PHE A 47 -8.52 20.76 10.62
CA PHE A 47 -8.64 19.39 11.17
C PHE A 47 -7.76 18.42 10.39
N ASN A 48 -6.99 17.61 11.13
CA ASN A 48 -6.12 16.58 10.60
C ASN A 48 -6.74 15.20 10.84
N TYR A 49 -6.89 14.42 9.78
CA TYR A 49 -7.34 13.04 9.86
C TYR A 49 -6.14 12.12 9.66
N PRO A 50 -5.83 11.27 10.66
CA PRO A 50 -4.58 10.53 10.68
C PRO A 50 -4.44 9.63 9.45
N GLY A 51 -3.20 9.51 9.02
CA GLY A 51 -2.81 8.51 8.03
C GLY A 51 -2.92 7.09 8.59
N VAL A 52 -2.81 6.11 7.73
CA VAL A 52 -2.85 4.69 8.08
C VAL A 52 -1.60 3.98 7.59
N ASN A 53 -1.19 2.96 8.33
CA ASN A 53 -0.03 2.17 7.98
C ASN A 53 -0.34 1.17 6.86
N GLY A 54 0.70 0.87 6.09
CA GLY A 54 0.74 -0.26 5.18
C GLY A 54 0.74 -1.59 5.91
N GLY A 55 0.95 -2.66 5.16
CA GLY A 55 1.12 -4.01 5.68
C GLY A 55 2.57 -4.40 5.83
N TYR A 56 2.76 -5.57 6.38
CA TYR A 56 4.05 -6.24 6.52
C TYR A 56 3.96 -7.65 5.97
N SER A 57 4.99 -8.07 5.26
CA SER A 57 5.15 -9.45 4.79
C SER A 57 6.59 -9.91 4.97
N LYS A 58 6.74 -11.16 5.42
CA LYS A 58 8.03 -11.79 5.70
C LYS A 58 8.02 -13.22 5.23
N GLY A 59 9.18 -13.71 4.82
CA GLY A 59 9.39 -15.13 4.51
C GLY A 59 10.87 -15.45 4.40
N LYS A 60 11.19 -16.74 4.34
CA LYS A 60 12.53 -17.26 4.15
C LYS A 60 12.66 -17.89 2.78
N MET A 61 13.77 -17.66 2.12
CA MET A 61 14.07 -18.22 0.80
C MET A 61 15.53 -18.68 0.73
N VAL A 62 15.76 -19.89 0.25
CA VAL A 62 17.12 -20.34 -0.08
C VAL A 62 17.50 -19.74 -1.42
N MET A 63 18.64 -19.06 -1.47
CA MET A 63 19.20 -18.50 -2.70
C MET A 63 20.60 -19.04 -2.94
N SER A 64 20.92 -19.23 -4.22
CA SER A 64 22.26 -19.58 -4.66
C SER A 64 23.15 -18.34 -4.76
N ASN A 65 24.45 -18.53 -4.61
CA ASN A 65 25.42 -17.46 -4.88
C ASN A 65 25.19 -16.85 -6.27
N ASN A 66 25.25 -15.52 -6.35
CA ASN A 66 24.96 -14.71 -7.54
C ASN A 66 23.50 -14.75 -8.04
N GLN A 67 22.59 -15.42 -7.34
CA GLN A 67 21.16 -15.29 -7.66
C GLN A 67 20.69 -13.85 -7.40
N THR A 68 19.97 -13.29 -8.38
CA THR A 68 19.48 -11.91 -8.30
C THR A 68 17.98 -11.88 -8.05
N ILE A 69 17.55 -11.03 -7.12
CA ILE A 69 16.15 -10.63 -6.91
C ILE A 69 16.04 -9.10 -7.01
N TYR A 70 14.85 -8.62 -7.32
CA TYR A 70 14.57 -7.20 -7.46
C TYR A 70 13.58 -6.75 -6.41
N ILE A 71 13.90 -5.65 -5.75
CA ILE A 71 13.13 -5.05 -4.67
C ILE A 71 12.54 -3.75 -5.20
N VAL A 72 11.23 -3.56 -5.06
CA VAL A 72 10.53 -2.31 -5.37
C VAL A 72 9.80 -1.85 -4.12
N VAL A 73 10.24 -0.73 -3.58
CA VAL A 73 9.68 -0.16 -2.34
C VAL A 73 8.51 0.77 -2.68
N GLY A 74 7.38 0.57 -2.02
CA GLY A 74 6.20 1.40 -2.18
C GLY A 74 6.38 2.80 -1.59
N GLY A 75 5.84 3.81 -2.24
CA GLY A 75 5.77 5.16 -1.68
C GLY A 75 4.57 5.33 -0.75
N GLY A 76 4.66 6.24 0.21
CA GLY A 76 3.50 6.71 0.95
C GLY A 76 2.54 7.49 0.05
N GLY A 77 1.24 7.37 0.28
CA GLY A 77 0.25 8.23 -0.35
C GLY A 77 0.39 9.67 0.16
N ALA A 78 0.30 10.64 -0.72
CA ALA A 78 0.44 12.05 -0.35
C ALA A 78 -0.82 12.59 0.35
N SER A 79 -0.63 13.57 1.25
CA SER A 79 -1.72 14.40 1.76
C SER A 79 -2.42 15.13 0.60
N ASN A 80 -3.67 15.50 0.81
CA ASN A 80 -4.36 16.44 -0.07
C ASN A 80 -3.68 17.83 -0.03
N ASN A 81 -3.87 18.60 -1.08
CA ASN A 81 -3.45 20.00 -1.15
C ASN A 81 -4.69 20.89 -1.36
N GLY A 82 -5.22 21.42 -0.27
CA GLY A 82 -6.51 22.12 -0.29
C GLY A 82 -7.61 21.22 -0.85
N LEU A 83 -8.25 21.64 -1.93
CA LEU A 83 -9.31 20.88 -2.61
C LEU A 83 -8.77 19.78 -3.52
N LEU A 84 -7.49 19.77 -3.86
CA LEU A 84 -6.90 18.75 -4.73
C LEU A 84 -6.63 17.49 -3.92
N GLY A 85 -6.96 16.33 -4.50
CA GLY A 85 -6.59 15.06 -3.92
C GLY A 85 -5.08 14.83 -3.91
N GLY A 86 -4.60 14.11 -2.90
CA GLY A 86 -3.21 13.68 -2.81
C GLY A 86 -2.85 12.63 -3.87
N ASN A 87 -1.63 12.66 -4.35
CA ASN A 87 -1.14 11.62 -5.28
C ASN A 87 -1.01 10.28 -4.56
N GLY A 88 -1.32 9.21 -5.28
CA GLY A 88 -1.05 7.85 -4.83
C GLY A 88 0.44 7.55 -4.72
N GLY A 89 0.80 6.71 -3.75
CA GLY A 89 2.17 6.28 -3.52
C GLY A 89 2.73 5.45 -4.68
N TYR A 90 4.02 5.57 -4.90
CA TYR A 90 4.75 4.80 -5.91
C TYR A 90 4.49 3.30 -5.76
N ASN A 91 4.45 2.57 -6.87
CA ASN A 91 4.15 1.14 -6.97
C ASN A 91 2.71 0.80 -6.53
N GLY A 92 1.76 1.54 -7.08
CA GLY A 92 0.36 1.14 -7.14
C GLY A 92 -0.60 1.79 -6.16
N GLY A 93 -0.24 2.86 -5.46
CA GLY A 93 -1.23 3.65 -4.72
C GLY A 93 -2.20 4.39 -5.64
N GLY A 94 -3.48 4.43 -5.31
CA GLY A 94 -4.49 5.21 -6.01
C GLY A 94 -4.50 6.69 -5.58
N ASN A 95 -4.82 7.60 -6.48
CA ASN A 95 -4.93 9.02 -6.16
C ASN A 95 -6.18 9.29 -5.32
N GLY A 96 -6.09 10.23 -4.38
CA GLY A 96 -7.22 10.82 -3.70
C GLY A 96 -8.08 11.66 -4.63
N GLY A 97 -9.37 11.75 -4.33
CA GLY A 97 -10.33 12.52 -5.10
C GLY A 97 -10.28 14.03 -4.79
N LYS A 98 -10.60 14.85 -5.77
CA LYS A 98 -10.78 16.28 -5.60
C LYS A 98 -12.05 16.54 -4.78
N GLY A 99 -11.97 17.41 -3.78
CA GLY A 99 -13.11 17.96 -3.05
C GLY A 99 -13.71 19.17 -3.75
N LYS A 100 -14.93 19.57 -3.34
CA LYS A 100 -15.65 20.71 -3.88
C LYS A 100 -15.46 21.99 -3.05
N ALA A 101 -15.42 21.88 -1.71
CA ALA A 101 -15.37 23.07 -0.86
C ALA A 101 -14.46 22.96 0.38
N LEU A 102 -14.27 21.81 0.99
CA LEU A 102 -13.53 21.69 2.25
C LEU A 102 -12.11 21.10 2.06
N ALA A 103 -11.98 19.98 1.41
CA ALA A 103 -10.67 19.35 1.15
C ALA A 103 -10.74 18.26 0.09
N GLY A 104 -9.62 17.92 -0.51
CA GLY A 104 -9.40 16.67 -1.24
C GLY A 104 -9.17 15.48 -0.31
N GLY A 105 -9.29 14.26 -0.80
CA GLY A 105 -8.85 13.04 -0.09
C GLY A 105 -7.36 12.81 -0.22
N ALA A 106 -6.75 12.06 0.70
CA ALA A 106 -5.36 11.65 0.60
C ALA A 106 -5.19 10.50 -0.43
N GLY A 107 -3.99 10.38 -1.00
CA GLY A 107 -3.62 9.25 -1.83
C GLY A 107 -3.44 7.98 -1.01
N GLY A 108 -3.68 6.81 -1.60
CA GLY A 108 -3.35 5.51 -1.02
C GLY A 108 -1.84 5.22 -1.13
N GLY A 109 -1.31 4.43 -0.21
CA GLY A 109 0.08 3.97 -0.23
C GLY A 109 0.32 2.90 -1.31
N GLY A 110 1.54 2.83 -1.81
CA GLY A 110 1.97 1.81 -2.76
C GLY A 110 2.42 0.51 -2.10
N ALA A 111 2.45 -0.58 -2.85
CA ALA A 111 2.96 -1.86 -2.38
C ALA A 111 4.49 -1.92 -2.38
N THR A 112 5.08 -2.60 -1.40
CA THR A 112 6.49 -3.02 -1.49
C THR A 112 6.52 -4.49 -1.92
N HIS A 113 7.34 -4.83 -2.90
CA HIS A 113 7.45 -6.21 -3.34
C HIS A 113 8.87 -6.63 -3.70
N ILE A 114 9.10 -7.94 -3.65
CA ILE A 114 10.30 -8.61 -4.14
C ILE A 114 9.90 -9.59 -5.23
N ALA A 115 10.61 -9.57 -6.36
CA ALA A 115 10.32 -10.37 -7.54
C ALA A 115 11.61 -10.82 -8.26
N ASN A 116 11.48 -11.77 -9.19
CA ASN A 116 12.55 -12.19 -10.10
C ASN A 116 12.73 -11.24 -11.30
N LYS A 117 11.89 -10.19 -11.38
CA LYS A 117 11.87 -9.25 -12.50
C LYS A 117 11.85 -7.81 -11.99
N SER A 118 12.65 -6.95 -12.64
CA SER A 118 12.76 -5.52 -12.30
C SER A 118 11.65 -4.70 -12.97
N CYS A 119 10.44 -4.69 -12.39
CA CYS A 119 9.32 -3.89 -12.88
C CYS A 119 8.38 -3.50 -11.73
N LEU A 120 7.42 -2.61 -11.96
CA LEU A 120 6.35 -2.33 -11.02
C LEU A 120 5.46 -3.57 -10.85
N LEU A 121 4.80 -3.69 -9.73
CA LEU A 121 3.94 -4.85 -9.44
C LEU A 121 2.85 -5.05 -10.51
N LYS A 122 2.21 -3.97 -10.93
CA LYS A 122 1.19 -3.98 -11.98
C LYS A 122 1.68 -4.40 -13.38
N ASP A 123 3.00 -4.33 -13.62
CA ASP A 123 3.62 -4.68 -14.89
C ASP A 123 4.07 -6.15 -14.94
N LEU A 124 3.91 -6.90 -13.85
CA LEU A 124 4.03 -8.36 -13.84
C LEU A 124 2.83 -8.98 -14.55
N ASN A 125 3.03 -10.17 -15.11
CA ASN A 125 1.92 -10.91 -15.71
C ASN A 125 0.98 -11.45 -14.63
N ALA A 126 -0.23 -10.87 -14.53
CA ALA A 126 -1.22 -11.27 -13.54
C ALA A 126 -1.65 -12.76 -13.65
N ASN A 127 -1.57 -13.36 -14.84
CA ASN A 127 -1.94 -14.77 -15.04
C ASN A 127 -0.82 -15.76 -14.68
N ASP A 128 0.41 -15.27 -14.48
CA ASP A 128 1.59 -16.10 -14.20
C ASP A 128 2.50 -15.46 -13.13
N PHE A 129 1.92 -14.62 -12.27
CA PHE A 129 2.69 -13.87 -11.26
C PHE A 129 3.38 -14.78 -10.25
N THR A 130 2.84 -15.96 -9.96
CA THR A 130 3.40 -16.90 -8.98
C THR A 130 4.82 -17.37 -9.31
N LYS A 131 5.20 -17.33 -10.58
CA LYS A 131 6.57 -17.64 -11.03
C LYS A 131 7.53 -16.46 -10.93
N GLN A 132 7.00 -15.23 -10.90
CA GLN A 132 7.79 -14.01 -10.94
C GLN A 132 7.84 -13.30 -9.59
N LEU A 133 6.74 -13.28 -8.86
CA LEU A 133 6.58 -12.59 -7.59
C LEU A 133 6.99 -13.47 -6.42
N ILE A 134 7.77 -12.94 -5.51
CA ILE A 134 8.26 -13.66 -4.32
C ILE A 134 7.42 -13.27 -3.11
N ILE A 135 7.32 -11.98 -2.80
CA ILE A 135 6.64 -11.46 -1.60
C ILE A 135 6.08 -10.06 -1.87
N VAL A 136 4.93 -9.73 -1.29
CA VAL A 136 4.31 -8.39 -1.34
C VAL A 136 3.82 -7.98 0.03
N ALA A 137 4.10 -6.75 0.42
CA ALA A 137 3.41 -6.04 1.49
C ALA A 137 2.48 -4.98 0.87
N GLY A 138 1.19 -5.07 1.17
CA GLY A 138 0.18 -4.17 0.62
C GLY A 138 0.26 -2.76 1.21
N GLY A 139 -0.07 -1.76 0.42
CA GLY A 139 -0.18 -0.37 0.83
C GLY A 139 -1.54 -0.03 1.45
N ALA A 140 -1.60 1.02 2.24
CA ALA A 140 -2.82 1.52 2.88
C ALA A 140 -3.71 2.27 1.90
N GLY A 141 -5.02 2.26 2.14
CA GLY A 141 -5.94 3.20 1.50
C GLY A 141 -5.76 4.63 2.02
N GLY A 142 -6.05 5.60 1.20
CA GLY A 142 -5.96 7.02 1.52
C GLY A 142 -7.00 7.47 2.55
N SER A 143 -6.61 8.37 3.44
CA SER A 143 -7.52 9.00 4.40
C SER A 143 -8.48 9.98 3.71
N ALA A 144 -9.63 10.19 4.31
CA ALA A 144 -10.57 11.23 3.93
C ALA A 144 -11.08 11.95 5.19
N ILE A 145 -11.51 13.20 5.03
CA ILE A 145 -12.11 13.98 6.13
C ILE A 145 -13.40 13.28 6.55
N ASN A 146 -13.61 13.12 7.86
CA ASN A 146 -14.72 12.36 8.43
C ASN A 146 -14.78 10.86 8.06
N GLY A 147 -13.89 10.36 7.20
CA GLY A 147 -13.75 8.95 6.93
C GLY A 147 -12.98 8.26 8.05
N ARG A 148 -13.58 7.26 8.72
CA ARG A 148 -12.80 6.39 9.61
C ARG A 148 -11.92 5.51 8.74
N SER A 149 -10.63 5.78 8.74
CA SER A 149 -9.67 5.03 7.95
C SER A 149 -9.29 3.74 8.68
N ASN A 150 -9.92 2.63 8.35
CA ASN A 150 -9.43 1.30 8.67
C ASN A 150 -8.85 0.59 7.44
N GLY A 151 -8.58 1.33 6.38
CA GLY A 151 -8.03 0.84 5.13
C GLY A 151 -6.55 0.47 5.24
N TYR A 152 -6.16 -0.24 6.30
CA TYR A 152 -4.79 -0.72 6.50
C TYR A 152 -4.32 -1.57 5.33
N GLY A 153 -3.07 -1.41 4.94
CA GLY A 153 -2.47 -2.30 3.93
C GLY A 153 -2.08 -3.65 4.51
N GLY A 154 -1.92 -4.64 3.65
CA GLY A 154 -1.35 -5.94 3.96
C GLY A 154 -2.32 -6.97 4.56
N GLY A 155 -1.76 -8.02 5.14
CA GLY A 155 -2.52 -9.21 5.45
C GLY A 155 -2.87 -10.02 4.20
N LYS A 156 -3.54 -11.16 4.36
CA LYS A 156 -4.16 -11.87 3.22
C LYS A 156 -5.23 -11.00 2.56
N ASN A 157 -5.93 -10.22 3.38
CA ASN A 157 -6.90 -9.24 2.93
C ASN A 157 -6.44 -7.87 3.43
N GLY A 158 -6.49 -6.85 2.59
CA GLY A 158 -6.35 -5.47 3.00
C GLY A 158 -7.49 -5.04 3.94
N GLY A 159 -7.30 -3.94 4.66
CA GLY A 159 -8.32 -3.39 5.56
C GLY A 159 -9.51 -2.85 4.79
N SER A 160 -10.72 -3.22 5.22
CA SER A 160 -11.96 -2.63 4.74
C SER A 160 -12.18 -1.26 5.39
N THR A 161 -12.82 -0.35 4.67
CA THR A 161 -13.27 0.91 5.25
C THR A 161 -14.78 0.88 5.46
N ALA A 162 -15.24 1.36 6.62
CA ALA A 162 -16.61 1.76 6.79
C ALA A 162 -16.67 3.27 6.55
N SER A 163 -17.58 3.74 5.69
CA SER A 163 -17.91 5.15 5.70
C SER A 163 -18.41 5.48 7.11
N ALA A 164 -17.82 6.47 7.78
CA ALA A 164 -18.50 7.05 8.92
C ALA A 164 -19.65 7.84 8.34
N GLY A 165 -20.84 7.24 8.35
CA GLY A 165 -22.05 8.01 8.09
C GLY A 165 -22.08 9.23 9.00
N TRP A 166 -21.93 10.39 8.46
CA TRP A 166 -22.43 11.61 9.08
C TRP A 166 -23.95 11.40 9.24
N PRO A 167 -24.64 11.98 10.26
CA PRO A 167 -26.04 11.67 10.56
C PRO A 167 -27.03 11.96 9.42
N PHE A 168 -26.55 12.38 8.27
CA PHE A 168 -27.34 12.70 7.09
C PHE A 168 -27.26 11.67 5.96
N ASP A 169 -26.46 10.61 6.10
CA ASP A 169 -26.33 9.60 5.06
C ASP A 169 -26.85 8.24 5.55
N SER A 170 -28.00 7.86 5.04
CA SER A 170 -28.68 6.60 5.36
C SER A 170 -28.08 5.37 4.67
N GLY A 171 -26.94 5.52 4.00
CA GLY A 171 -26.31 4.45 3.22
C GLY A 171 -24.81 4.39 3.39
N THR A 172 -24.33 3.69 4.41
CA THR A 172 -22.91 3.28 4.52
C THR A 172 -22.62 2.26 3.43
N ILE A 173 -21.85 2.61 2.41
CA ILE A 173 -21.30 1.63 1.48
C ILE A 173 -19.90 1.26 1.99
N PRO A 174 -19.71 0.10 2.64
CA PRO A 174 -18.39 -0.33 3.04
C PRO A 174 -17.58 -0.68 1.78
N LEU A 175 -16.35 -0.18 1.69
CA LEU A 175 -15.39 -0.66 0.70
C LEU A 175 -14.64 -1.84 1.30
N ALA A 176 -14.76 -3.01 0.67
CA ALA A 176 -13.99 -4.18 1.06
C ALA A 176 -12.49 -3.94 0.83
N GLY A 177 -11.63 -4.46 1.69
CA GLY A 177 -10.21 -4.57 1.42
C GLY A 177 -9.95 -5.57 0.29
N ALA A 178 -8.85 -5.38 -0.44
CA ALA A 178 -8.47 -6.35 -1.48
C ALA A 178 -8.08 -7.69 -0.85
N SER A 179 -8.34 -8.79 -1.55
CA SER A 179 -8.02 -10.17 -1.14
C SER A 179 -6.85 -10.76 -1.95
N GLN A 180 -6.66 -12.09 -1.85
CA GLN A 180 -5.67 -12.83 -2.64
C GLN A 180 -6.09 -13.04 -4.10
N THR A 181 -7.38 -12.86 -4.39
CA THR A 181 -7.98 -13.14 -5.69
C THR A 181 -8.80 -11.99 -6.24
N GLU A 182 -9.12 -11.01 -5.41
CA GLU A 182 -10.03 -9.92 -5.75
C GLU A 182 -9.54 -8.59 -5.20
N GLY A 183 -9.79 -7.53 -5.97
CA GLY A 183 -9.49 -6.15 -5.65
C GLY A 183 -9.76 -5.29 -6.87
N TYR A 184 -9.39 -4.01 -6.80
CA TYR A 184 -9.57 -3.12 -7.94
C TYR A 184 -8.81 -3.62 -9.18
N SER A 185 -7.52 -3.88 -9.02
CA SER A 185 -6.67 -4.43 -10.08
C SER A 185 -5.44 -5.09 -9.49
N PHE A 186 -4.82 -6.00 -10.25
CA PHE A 186 -3.53 -6.57 -9.89
C PHE A 186 -2.46 -5.46 -9.82
N GLY A 187 -1.77 -5.38 -8.68
CA GLY A 187 -0.70 -4.42 -8.45
C GLY A 187 -1.10 -2.94 -8.29
N GLN A 188 -2.39 -2.59 -8.40
CA GLN A 188 -2.82 -1.19 -8.47
C GLN A 188 -4.11 -0.93 -7.68
N GLY A 189 -4.09 0.07 -6.80
CA GLY A 189 -5.26 0.62 -6.11
C GLY A 189 -6.07 1.60 -6.97
N GLN A 190 -7.34 1.71 -6.69
CA GLN A 190 -8.29 2.55 -7.42
C GLN A 190 -8.09 4.04 -7.10
N ASN A 191 -8.10 4.88 -8.13
CA ASN A 191 -8.20 6.33 -7.95
C ASN A 191 -9.60 6.69 -7.46
N ALA A 192 -9.70 7.61 -6.52
CA ALA A 192 -10.98 8.14 -6.08
C ALA A 192 -11.60 9.06 -7.14
N GLY A 193 -12.94 9.12 -7.14
CA GLY A 193 -13.69 10.01 -8.03
C GLY A 193 -13.56 11.49 -7.64
N VAL A 194 -13.95 12.36 -8.58
CA VAL A 194 -14.02 13.81 -8.37
C VAL A 194 -15.43 14.18 -7.90
N LYS A 195 -15.54 14.99 -6.85
CA LYS A 195 -16.83 15.54 -6.39
C LYS A 195 -17.22 16.72 -7.27
N THR A 196 -18.34 16.60 -7.99
CA THR A 196 -18.86 17.62 -8.92
C THR A 196 -20.19 18.20 -8.49
N SER A 197 -20.98 17.48 -7.69
CA SER A 197 -22.35 17.87 -7.28
C SER A 197 -22.56 17.74 -5.77
N GLY A 198 -23.69 18.20 -5.28
CA GLY A 198 -24.14 18.10 -3.88
C GLY A 198 -23.97 19.36 -3.05
N ASN A 199 -24.87 19.56 -2.08
CA ASN A 199 -24.90 20.69 -1.13
C ASN A 199 -24.22 20.36 0.21
N ALA A 200 -23.99 19.08 0.48
CA ALA A 200 -23.31 18.59 1.68
C ALA A 200 -22.28 17.53 1.26
N GLY A 201 -21.20 17.37 2.02
CA GLY A 201 -20.16 16.38 1.72
C GLY A 201 -19.28 16.76 0.55
N VAL A 202 -18.65 17.85 0.74
CA VAL A 202 -17.85 18.58 -0.27
C VAL A 202 -16.37 18.16 -0.22
N GLU A 203 -16.07 17.08 0.51
CA GLU A 203 -14.71 16.56 0.63
C GLU A 203 -14.45 15.47 -0.40
N GLY A 204 -13.19 15.35 -0.79
CA GLY A 204 -12.71 14.27 -1.66
C GLY A 204 -12.54 12.95 -0.93
N ASN A 205 -12.72 11.84 -1.64
CA ASN A 205 -12.52 10.49 -1.12
C ASN A 205 -11.04 10.10 -1.16
N GLY A 206 -10.62 9.20 -0.27
CA GLY A 206 -9.29 8.62 -0.28
C GLY A 206 -9.10 7.62 -1.43
N GLY A 207 -7.87 7.54 -1.98
CA GLY A 207 -7.50 6.56 -2.99
C GLY A 207 -7.29 5.16 -2.41
N GLY A 208 -7.42 4.09 -3.20
CA GLY A 208 -7.16 2.71 -2.78
C GLY A 208 -5.67 2.42 -2.60
N GLY A 209 -5.30 1.52 -1.69
CA GLY A 209 -3.93 1.06 -1.49
C GLY A 209 -3.45 0.09 -2.57
N GLY A 210 -2.15 0.11 -2.91
CA GLY A 210 -1.52 -0.88 -3.78
C GLY A 210 -1.35 -2.24 -3.09
N GLY A 211 -1.25 -3.33 -3.82
CA GLY A 211 -1.10 -4.69 -3.25
C GLY A 211 -1.00 -5.76 -4.31
N LEU A 212 -0.97 -7.06 -3.91
CA LEU A 212 -1.17 -8.14 -4.88
C LEU A 212 -2.42 -7.84 -5.69
N PHE A 213 -3.51 -7.55 -5.04
CA PHE A 213 -4.63 -6.80 -5.59
C PHE A 213 -4.76 -5.48 -4.81
N GLY A 214 -5.04 -4.41 -5.53
CA GLY A 214 -5.20 -3.09 -4.92
C GLY A 214 -6.58 -2.88 -4.32
N GLY A 215 -6.65 -2.01 -3.32
CA GLY A 215 -7.88 -1.62 -2.66
C GLY A 215 -8.77 -0.73 -3.55
N TYR A 216 -10.01 -0.59 -3.13
CA TYR A 216 -11.02 0.24 -3.79
C TYR A 216 -11.04 1.67 -3.27
N ALA A 217 -11.54 2.57 -4.07
CA ALA A 217 -11.88 3.94 -3.71
C ALA A 217 -13.33 4.24 -4.11
N TYR A 218 -13.97 5.17 -3.40
CA TYR A 218 -15.32 5.57 -3.75
C TYR A 218 -15.32 6.53 -4.94
N LEU A 219 -16.15 6.24 -5.93
CA LEU A 219 -16.27 7.02 -7.17
C LEU A 219 -17.50 7.94 -7.17
N GLY A 220 -18.43 7.74 -6.24
CA GLY A 220 -19.71 8.42 -6.24
C GLY A 220 -19.63 9.92 -5.92
N ASP A 221 -20.53 10.66 -6.55
CA ASP A 221 -20.78 12.08 -6.33
C ASP A 221 -21.80 12.34 -5.21
N GLY A 222 -22.23 11.27 -4.53
CA GLY A 222 -23.32 11.30 -3.57
C GLY A 222 -23.18 12.38 -2.50
N ASP A 223 -24.32 12.94 -2.11
CA ASP A 223 -24.41 13.93 -1.04
C ASP A 223 -23.89 13.32 0.27
N GLY A 224 -22.87 13.88 0.82
CA GLY A 224 -22.56 13.77 2.24
C GLY A 224 -21.47 12.81 2.68
N SER A 225 -20.95 11.90 1.88
CA SER A 225 -19.96 10.97 2.39
C SER A 225 -18.54 11.22 1.85
N CYS A 226 -17.61 11.44 2.74
CA CYS A 226 -16.20 11.28 2.47
C CYS A 226 -15.78 9.88 2.93
N CYS A 227 -15.30 9.09 1.99
CA CYS A 227 -14.88 7.74 2.26
C CYS A 227 -13.37 7.61 2.13
N ALA A 228 -12.74 7.00 3.13
CA ALA A 228 -11.37 6.55 2.99
C ALA A 228 -11.29 5.40 1.96
N GLY A 229 -10.17 5.26 1.30
CA GLY A 229 -9.90 4.13 0.43
C GLY A 229 -9.62 2.85 1.22
N SER A 230 -9.88 1.68 0.65
CA SER A 230 -9.54 0.40 1.28
C SER A 230 -8.09 -0.01 1.00
N GLY A 231 -7.55 -0.91 1.83
CA GLY A 231 -6.18 -1.37 1.73
C GLY A 231 -5.97 -2.44 0.65
N GLY A 232 -4.75 -2.48 0.12
CA GLY A 232 -4.30 -3.54 -0.77
C GLY A 232 -3.82 -4.77 -0.01
N SER A 233 -3.86 -5.95 -0.64
CA SER A 233 -3.47 -7.23 -0.04
C SER A 233 -1.98 -7.49 -0.13
N GLY A 234 -1.43 -8.25 0.86
CA GLY A 234 -0.07 -8.79 0.82
C GLY A 234 -0.03 -10.17 0.17
N TYR A 235 1.18 -10.69 -0.07
CA TYR A 235 1.39 -12.01 -0.65
C TYR A 235 2.66 -12.65 -0.13
N VAL A 236 2.59 -13.92 0.24
CA VAL A 236 3.72 -14.78 0.64
C VAL A 236 3.55 -16.21 0.11
N GLY A 237 2.76 -16.38 -0.94
CA GLY A 237 2.38 -17.70 -1.47
C GLY A 237 3.34 -18.26 -2.53
N ASN A 238 4.51 -17.66 -2.76
CA ASN A 238 5.51 -18.22 -3.66
C ASN A 238 6.01 -19.56 -3.13
N ILE A 239 6.14 -20.57 -4.00
CA ILE A 239 6.54 -21.93 -3.63
C ILE A 239 7.92 -22.02 -2.96
N ASN A 240 8.79 -21.06 -3.22
CA ASN A 240 10.14 -20.99 -2.64
C ASN A 240 10.17 -20.31 -1.26
N ILE A 241 9.03 -19.76 -0.80
CA ILE A 241 8.94 -19.07 0.49
C ILE A 241 8.55 -20.06 1.58
N LYS A 242 9.36 -20.11 2.63
CA LYS A 242 9.09 -20.80 3.89
C LYS A 242 8.76 -19.81 4.99
N ASP A 243 8.00 -20.25 5.99
CA ASP A 243 7.61 -19.44 7.15
C ASP A 243 6.99 -18.08 6.77
N GLY A 244 6.21 -18.07 5.67
CA GLY A 244 5.58 -16.87 5.14
C GLY A 244 4.50 -16.32 6.08
N ILE A 245 4.63 -15.06 6.47
CA ILE A 245 3.63 -14.33 7.25
C ILE A 245 3.29 -13.02 6.57
N THR A 246 2.04 -12.58 6.68
CA THR A 246 1.60 -11.25 6.26
C THR A 246 0.66 -10.66 7.31
N LYS A 247 0.79 -9.37 7.60
CA LYS A 247 0.04 -8.64 8.63
C LYS A 247 -0.45 -7.31 8.10
N GLN A 248 -1.60 -6.87 8.61
CA GLN A 248 -2.13 -5.52 8.40
C GLN A 248 -1.52 -4.53 9.39
N ASN A 249 -1.59 -3.24 9.05
CA ASN A 249 -1.36 -2.13 9.96
C ASN A 249 -0.03 -2.24 10.71
N VAL A 250 1.05 -2.33 9.97
CA VAL A 250 2.40 -2.37 10.55
C VAL A 250 3.16 -1.13 10.14
N GLU A 251 3.60 -0.36 11.12
CA GLU A 251 4.41 0.83 10.90
C GLU A 251 5.71 0.47 10.19
N SER A 252 6.04 1.24 9.16
CA SER A 252 7.26 1.06 8.39
C SER A 252 8.46 1.65 9.14
N PRO A 253 9.61 0.98 9.15
CA PRO A 253 10.85 1.55 9.70
C PRO A 253 11.32 2.85 9.04
N SER A 254 10.75 3.22 7.89
CA SER A 254 11.07 4.48 7.21
C SER A 254 10.64 5.74 7.99
N GLY A 255 9.68 5.62 8.91
CA GLY A 255 9.20 6.70 9.78
C GLY A 255 8.38 7.80 9.10
N ASN A 256 8.08 7.71 7.78
CA ASN A 256 7.43 8.75 6.99
C ASN A 256 6.36 8.22 6.02
N TYR A 257 5.65 7.18 6.39
CA TYR A 257 4.65 6.47 5.59
C TYR A 257 5.19 5.78 4.32
N ASN A 258 6.45 5.97 3.93
CA ASN A 258 7.01 5.17 2.84
C ASN A 258 7.14 3.71 3.27
N GLY A 259 7.09 2.82 2.30
CA GLY A 259 7.41 1.42 2.50
C GLY A 259 8.89 1.22 2.85
N TYR A 260 9.23 -0.02 3.10
CA TYR A 260 10.59 -0.43 3.43
C TYR A 260 10.79 -1.90 3.03
N ALA A 261 12.03 -2.30 2.77
CA ALA A 261 12.37 -3.69 2.59
C ALA A 261 13.73 -4.01 3.23
N SER A 262 13.89 -5.23 3.72
CA SER A 262 15.15 -5.74 4.19
C SER A 262 15.41 -7.16 3.69
N VAL A 263 16.68 -7.46 3.43
CA VAL A 263 17.20 -8.80 3.16
C VAL A 263 18.30 -9.09 4.17
N SER A 264 18.16 -10.16 4.94
CA SER A 264 19.14 -10.53 5.93
C SER A 264 19.49 -12.02 5.82
N TRP A 265 20.73 -12.40 6.20
CA TRP A 265 21.18 -13.77 6.22
C TRP A 265 22.26 -13.97 7.29
N ILE A 266 22.49 -15.22 7.64
CA ILE A 266 23.57 -15.61 8.55
C ILE A 266 24.68 -16.27 7.73
N LEU A 267 25.88 -15.72 7.82
CA LEU A 267 27.07 -16.38 7.32
C LEU A 267 27.36 -17.56 8.26
N LYS A 268 27.34 -18.79 7.72
CA LYS A 268 27.87 -19.95 8.44
C LYS A 268 29.35 -20.01 8.12
N GLU A 269 30.18 -19.97 9.16
CA GLU A 269 31.60 -20.26 9.07
C GLU A 269 31.83 -21.71 8.66
#